data_0bc20e75686bf440756cfd5a39fe8894
#
_entry.id   0bc20e75686bf440756cfd5a39fe8894
#
_cell.length_a   1.000
_cell.length_b   1.000
_cell.length_c   1.000
_cell.angle_alpha   90.00
_cell.angle_beta   90.00
_cell.angle_gamma   90.00
#
_symmetry.space_group_name_H-M   'P 1'
#
loop_
_entity.id
_entity.type
_entity.pdbx_description
1 polymer ?
#
loop_
_entity_poly.entity_id
_entity_poly.type
_entity_poly.pdbx_seq_one_letter_code
_entity_poly.pdbx_strand_id
1 'polypeptide(L)'
;METKNLIAAIALSTCIIVLYSLFFINDKPTKKDLSVEKREIENTETPKIEKREIIKKISREESINSTERVFFENDNIVGSISLTNGGAIDDFKFKKYNKELGGEEKIVLLNPANVKDGYFLNTGWTTNDNIDLPKSDTTWKVKSDTKLTPNNPIKIFYENDQGIIFERIISIDNNYLFNIRQNVINNSNNTYKLYPYGIIHRNNLPADLTDFYILHEGISVILQDEIEEIDYSEIKEKKYSKEANSGFYLIGDKYWMTSFIPPQGRKFRLDFDYTTKYRTSYIDTSGYELGPNSSINHNVKSLIGAKEISLIDKYAEELQMERLDLIVNYGVMYLVVRPLWVVLDYLFKYTSNYGYSIIILTILIRLVFFPLNQFSMKSMAAIKALTPQMNLIKDKFKSDKQQQ
;
A
#
# COMPACT_ATOMS: atom_id res chain seq x y z
N MET A 1 -1.27 13.75 50.78
CA MET A 1 -0.74 14.14 49.46
C MET A 1 -1.63 15.25 48.94
N GLU A 2 -1.05 16.36 48.62
CA GLU A 2 -1.81 17.58 48.46
C GLU A 2 -2.76 17.47 47.24
N THR A 3 -4.00 17.84 47.47
CA THR A 3 -5.04 17.97 46.46
C THR A 3 -4.55 18.69 45.17
N LYS A 4 -3.57 19.58 45.35
CA LYS A 4 -2.88 20.28 44.24
C LYS A 4 -2.17 19.30 43.27
N ASN A 5 -1.49 18.26 43.79
CA ASN A 5 -0.79 17.30 42.91
C ASN A 5 -1.75 16.36 42.20
N LEU A 6 -2.88 16.00 42.84
CA LEU A 6 -3.94 15.21 42.24
C LEU A 6 -4.62 16.04 41.12
N ILE A 7 -4.94 17.30 41.40
CA ILE A 7 -5.52 18.21 40.41
C ILE A 7 -4.56 18.44 39.24
N ALA A 8 -3.27 18.60 39.51
CA ALA A 8 -2.25 18.76 38.46
C ALA A 8 -2.12 17.48 37.60
N ALA A 9 -2.18 16.29 38.20
CA ALA A 9 -2.14 15.03 37.46
C ALA A 9 -3.40 14.82 36.61
N ILE A 10 -4.57 15.14 37.14
CA ILE A 10 -5.83 15.10 36.38
C ILE A 10 -5.82 16.13 35.27
N ALA A 11 -5.40 17.36 35.54
CA ALA A 11 -5.29 18.42 34.53
C ALA A 11 -4.31 18.04 33.41
N LEU A 12 -3.17 17.45 33.74
CA LEU A 12 -2.19 16.98 32.77
C LEU A 12 -2.73 15.81 31.92
N SER A 13 -3.39 14.84 32.56
CA SER A 13 -4.06 13.74 31.83
C SER A 13 -5.16 14.26 30.92
N THR A 14 -5.99 15.17 31.40
CA THR A 14 -7.06 15.77 30.61
C THR A 14 -6.48 16.59 29.44
N CYS A 15 -5.42 17.36 29.71
CA CYS A 15 -4.73 18.10 28.66
C CYS A 15 -4.15 17.18 27.58
N ILE A 16 -3.56 16.07 27.96
CA ILE A 16 -3.06 15.05 27.01
C ILE A 16 -4.20 14.43 26.22
N ILE A 17 -5.33 14.09 26.87
CA ILE A 17 -6.52 13.55 26.19
C ILE A 17 -7.13 14.58 25.24
N VAL A 18 -7.22 15.84 25.66
CA VAL A 18 -7.76 16.91 24.83
C VAL A 18 -6.84 17.21 23.65
N LEU A 19 -5.52 17.29 23.87
CA LEU A 19 -4.54 17.42 22.79
C LEU A 19 -4.62 16.23 21.85
N TYR A 20 -4.72 15.03 22.38
CA TYR A 20 -4.91 13.82 21.58
C TYR A 20 -6.20 13.90 20.75
N SER A 21 -7.33 14.33 21.36
CA SER A 21 -8.61 14.46 20.64
C SER A 21 -8.58 15.55 19.57
N LEU A 22 -7.89 16.66 19.81
CA LEU A 22 -7.77 17.76 18.86
C LEU A 22 -6.87 17.42 17.65
N PHE A 23 -5.86 16.58 17.87
CA PHE A 23 -4.89 16.26 16.82
C PHE A 23 -5.13 14.89 16.15
N PHE A 24 -5.88 13.98 16.79
CA PHE A 24 -6.00 12.59 16.34
C PHE A 24 -7.43 12.05 16.23
N ILE A 25 -8.41 12.69 16.84
CA ILE A 25 -9.82 12.35 16.62
C ILE A 25 -10.36 13.37 15.60
N ASN A 26 -10.15 13.07 14.32
CA ASN A 26 -10.95 13.68 13.29
C ASN A 26 -12.39 13.19 13.48
N ASP A 27 -13.31 14.10 13.69
CA ASP A 27 -14.74 13.83 13.68
C ASP A 27 -15.05 12.95 12.46
N LYS A 28 -15.61 11.78 12.69
CA LYS A 28 -16.21 11.00 11.61
C LYS A 28 -17.16 11.96 10.89
N PRO A 29 -17.00 12.18 9.59
CA PRO A 29 -17.90 13.07 8.89
C PRO A 29 -19.32 12.54 9.08
N THR A 30 -20.14 13.33 9.74
CA THR A 30 -21.58 13.13 9.75
C THR A 30 -22.01 12.94 8.30
N LYS A 31 -22.68 11.83 8.02
CA LYS A 31 -23.31 11.56 6.72
C LYS A 31 -24.14 12.78 6.32
N LYS A 32 -23.54 13.69 5.58
CA LYS A 32 -24.28 14.57 4.72
C LYS A 32 -24.67 13.72 3.52
N ASP A 33 -25.95 13.42 3.41
CA ASP A 33 -26.56 12.98 2.17
C ASP A 33 -26.24 14.02 1.09
N LEU A 34 -25.15 13.80 0.40
CA LEU A 34 -24.91 14.39 -0.90
C LEU A 34 -25.80 13.60 -1.86
N SER A 35 -26.98 14.15 -2.11
CA SER A 35 -27.74 13.84 -3.31
C SER A 35 -26.86 14.16 -4.51
N VAL A 36 -26.12 13.16 -4.96
CA VAL A 36 -25.34 13.24 -6.18
C VAL A 36 -26.31 13.34 -7.34
N GLU A 37 -26.32 14.50 -7.98
CA GLU A 37 -26.89 14.63 -9.31
C GLU A 37 -26.33 13.50 -10.18
N LYS A 38 -27.19 12.54 -10.51
CA LYS A 38 -26.95 11.52 -11.51
C LYS A 38 -26.68 12.21 -12.84
N ARG A 39 -25.44 12.45 -13.15
CA ARG A 39 -24.97 12.75 -14.50
C ARG A 39 -24.33 11.51 -15.08
N GLU A 40 -24.80 11.18 -16.27
CA GLU A 40 -24.43 10.11 -17.17
C GLU A 40 -22.91 9.85 -17.29
N ILE A 41 -22.29 9.19 -16.33
CA ILE A 41 -20.99 8.53 -16.44
C ILE A 41 -21.18 7.07 -15.97
N GLU A 42 -22.24 6.45 -16.47
CA GLU A 42 -22.71 5.19 -15.88
C GLU A 42 -22.03 3.92 -16.43
N ASN A 43 -21.13 4.00 -17.45
CA ASN A 43 -20.67 2.78 -18.12
C ASN A 43 -19.16 2.59 -18.34
N THR A 44 -18.31 3.39 -17.70
CA THR A 44 -16.86 3.13 -17.80
C THR A 44 -16.43 2.21 -16.65
N GLU A 45 -16.66 0.91 -16.80
CA GLU A 45 -16.19 -0.09 -15.84
C GLU A 45 -14.82 -0.63 -16.28
N THR A 46 -13.93 -0.89 -15.30
CA THR A 46 -12.73 -1.70 -15.55
C THR A 46 -13.16 -3.11 -15.98
N PRO A 47 -12.44 -3.76 -16.92
CA PRO A 47 -12.79 -5.09 -17.38
C PRO A 47 -12.96 -6.07 -16.21
N LYS A 48 -14.12 -6.70 -16.11
CA LYS A 48 -14.36 -7.82 -15.20
C LYS A 48 -13.75 -9.06 -15.84
N ILE A 49 -12.99 -9.83 -15.07
CA ILE A 49 -12.56 -11.15 -15.53
C ILE A 49 -13.84 -12.00 -15.63
N GLU A 50 -14.23 -12.36 -16.85
CA GLU A 50 -15.32 -13.31 -17.07
C GLU A 50 -15.07 -14.59 -16.28
N LYS A 51 -16.15 -15.20 -15.76
CA LYS A 51 -16.12 -16.52 -15.11
C LYS A 51 -15.46 -17.51 -16.04
N ARG A 52 -14.14 -17.68 -15.94
CA ARG A 52 -13.49 -18.84 -16.54
C ARG A 52 -13.88 -20.07 -15.72
N GLU A 53 -14.26 -21.12 -16.41
CA GLU A 53 -14.46 -22.47 -15.88
C GLU A 53 -13.34 -22.87 -14.94
N ILE A 54 -13.59 -23.81 -14.05
CA ILE A 54 -12.68 -24.34 -13.04
C ILE A 54 -11.34 -24.73 -13.71
N ILE A 55 -10.43 -23.79 -13.79
CA ILE A 55 -9.09 -24.02 -14.33
C ILE A 55 -8.40 -24.93 -13.33
N LYS A 56 -7.96 -26.10 -13.81
CA LYS A 56 -7.11 -27.02 -13.07
C LYS A 56 -5.94 -26.20 -12.52
N LYS A 57 -5.84 -26.10 -11.18
CA LYS A 57 -4.77 -25.33 -10.54
C LYS A 57 -3.44 -26.04 -10.84
N ILE A 58 -2.59 -25.40 -11.62
CA ILE A 58 -1.26 -25.90 -11.99
C ILE A 58 -0.21 -25.34 -11.01
N SER A 59 0.99 -25.90 -11.02
CA SER A 59 2.10 -25.37 -10.23
C SER A 59 2.56 -24.01 -10.80
N ARG A 60 3.26 -23.24 -9.97
CA ARG A 60 3.81 -21.94 -10.40
C ARG A 60 4.79 -22.11 -11.55
N GLU A 61 5.70 -23.06 -11.43
CA GLU A 61 6.72 -23.37 -12.45
C GLU A 61 6.08 -23.78 -13.78
N GLU A 62 5.06 -24.64 -13.73
CA GLU A 62 4.31 -25.07 -14.91
C GLU A 62 3.63 -23.88 -15.58
N SER A 63 3.01 -22.98 -14.80
CA SER A 63 2.36 -21.78 -15.31
C SER A 63 3.34 -20.84 -15.99
N ILE A 64 4.51 -20.60 -15.38
CA ILE A 64 5.55 -19.72 -15.93
C ILE A 64 6.12 -20.32 -17.22
N ASN A 65 6.42 -21.61 -17.23
CA ASN A 65 7.03 -22.29 -18.39
C ASN A 65 6.06 -22.48 -19.56
N SER A 66 4.76 -22.41 -19.32
CA SER A 66 3.72 -22.57 -20.36
C SER A 66 3.40 -21.29 -21.13
N THR A 67 4.00 -20.15 -20.76
CA THR A 67 3.69 -18.84 -21.33
C THR A 67 4.95 -18.15 -21.88
N GLU A 68 4.80 -17.44 -22.98
CA GLU A 68 5.85 -16.57 -23.50
C GLU A 68 6.04 -15.36 -22.58
N ARG A 69 7.31 -15.05 -22.22
CA ARG A 69 7.61 -14.06 -21.16
C ARG A 69 8.83 -13.19 -21.47
N VAL A 70 8.80 -11.96 -20.94
CA VAL A 70 9.98 -11.11 -20.85
C VAL A 70 10.46 -11.08 -19.41
N PHE A 71 11.72 -11.43 -19.20
CA PHE A 71 12.32 -11.44 -17.86
C PHE A 71 12.81 -10.06 -17.44
N PHE A 72 12.70 -9.77 -16.15
CA PHE A 72 13.28 -8.58 -15.55
C PHE A 72 14.19 -8.93 -14.36
N GLU A 73 15.17 -8.06 -14.15
CA GLU A 73 16.10 -8.22 -13.02
C GLU A 73 16.78 -6.89 -12.68
N ASN A 74 16.96 -6.67 -11.38
CA ASN A 74 17.86 -5.66 -10.82
C ASN A 74 18.60 -6.24 -9.60
N ASP A 75 19.16 -5.39 -8.73
CA ASP A 75 19.92 -5.82 -7.56
C ASP A 75 19.06 -6.49 -6.48
N ASN A 76 17.77 -6.19 -6.44
CA ASN A 76 16.85 -6.57 -5.37
C ASN A 76 15.82 -7.63 -5.79
N ILE A 77 15.48 -7.67 -7.08
CA ILE A 77 14.34 -8.45 -7.60
C ILE A 77 14.70 -9.22 -8.87
N VAL A 78 13.96 -10.28 -9.10
CA VAL A 78 13.94 -11.04 -10.35
C VAL A 78 12.51 -11.52 -10.62
N GLY A 79 12.12 -11.55 -11.88
CA GLY A 79 10.79 -12.01 -12.28
C GLY A 79 10.56 -11.92 -13.76
N SER A 80 9.29 -11.95 -14.16
CA SER A 80 8.94 -11.87 -15.57
C SER A 80 7.53 -11.31 -15.81
N ILE A 81 7.32 -10.83 -17.03
CA ILE A 81 6.06 -10.29 -17.53
C ILE A 81 5.51 -11.30 -18.54
N SER A 82 4.28 -11.74 -18.35
CA SER A 82 3.63 -12.68 -19.27
C SER A 82 3.16 -11.95 -20.53
N LEU A 83 3.59 -12.38 -21.70
CA LEU A 83 3.14 -11.84 -22.98
C LEU A 83 1.77 -12.39 -23.39
N THR A 84 1.40 -13.60 -22.97
CA THR A 84 0.17 -14.27 -23.35
C THR A 84 -1.02 -14.03 -22.42
N ASN A 85 -0.79 -13.42 -21.26
CA ASN A 85 -1.81 -13.08 -20.27
C ASN A 85 -2.06 -11.56 -20.21
N GLY A 86 -2.21 -10.91 -21.37
CA GLY A 86 -2.50 -9.50 -21.46
C GLY A 86 -1.34 -8.59 -21.04
N GLY A 87 -0.11 -9.07 -20.99
CA GLY A 87 1.07 -8.32 -20.56
C GLY A 87 1.10 -8.10 -19.03
N ALA A 88 0.64 -9.06 -18.24
CA ALA A 88 0.60 -8.96 -16.78
C ALA A 88 1.98 -9.14 -16.15
N ILE A 89 2.26 -8.37 -15.09
CA ILE A 89 3.39 -8.61 -14.18
C ILE A 89 2.88 -9.58 -13.13
N ASP A 90 3.23 -10.86 -13.25
CA ASP A 90 2.67 -11.96 -12.47
C ASP A 90 3.72 -12.95 -11.96
N ASP A 91 4.99 -12.61 -12.05
CA ASP A 91 6.11 -13.37 -11.51
C ASP A 91 7.12 -12.39 -10.92
N PHE A 92 7.24 -12.39 -9.60
CA PHE A 92 8.14 -11.51 -8.87
C PHE A 92 8.71 -12.21 -7.65
N LYS A 93 10.03 -12.26 -7.57
CA LYS A 93 10.78 -12.83 -6.43
C LYS A 93 11.79 -11.82 -5.92
N PHE A 94 11.98 -11.82 -4.61
CA PHE A 94 13.08 -11.08 -3.98
C PHE A 94 14.40 -11.85 -4.11
N LYS A 95 15.49 -11.14 -4.29
CA LYS A 95 16.85 -11.70 -4.29
C LYS A 95 17.47 -11.72 -2.89
N LYS A 96 17.09 -10.75 -2.05
CA LYS A 96 17.68 -10.56 -0.72
C LYS A 96 16.90 -11.23 0.41
N TYR A 97 15.60 -11.50 0.24
CA TYR A 97 14.74 -12.02 1.30
C TYR A 97 14.46 -13.50 1.12
N ASN A 98 14.75 -14.27 2.16
CA ASN A 98 14.49 -15.71 2.24
C ASN A 98 13.21 -15.96 3.06
N LYS A 99 12.49 -17.06 2.79
CA LYS A 99 11.31 -17.46 3.56
C LYS A 99 11.66 -17.78 5.00
N GLU A 100 12.80 -18.41 5.23
CA GLU A 100 13.29 -18.80 6.54
C GLU A 100 14.69 -18.24 6.79
N LEU A 101 15.01 -17.97 8.05
CA LEU A 101 16.34 -17.50 8.43
C LEU A 101 17.38 -18.57 8.14
N GLY A 102 18.36 -18.25 7.29
CA GLY A 102 19.39 -19.21 6.84
C GLY A 102 18.93 -20.17 5.74
N GLY A 103 17.68 -20.10 5.29
CA GLY A 103 17.18 -20.86 4.15
C GLY A 103 17.61 -20.28 2.79
N GLU A 104 17.51 -21.08 1.73
CA GLU A 104 17.82 -20.66 0.37
C GLU A 104 16.57 -20.22 -0.42
N GLU A 105 15.39 -20.66 0.01
CA GLU A 105 14.14 -20.38 -0.70
C GLU A 105 13.76 -18.90 -0.58
N LYS A 106 13.66 -18.24 -1.74
CA LYS A 106 13.35 -16.80 -1.82
C LYS A 106 11.86 -16.54 -1.66
N ILE A 107 11.54 -15.39 -1.11
CA ILE A 107 10.15 -14.92 -1.02
C ILE A 107 9.65 -14.57 -2.42
N VAL A 108 8.49 -15.11 -2.76
CA VAL A 108 7.72 -14.83 -3.97
C VAL A 108 6.58 -13.90 -3.61
N LEU A 109 6.52 -12.73 -4.25
CA LEU A 109 5.43 -11.78 -4.02
C LEU A 109 4.30 -11.95 -5.04
N LEU A 110 4.63 -11.98 -6.34
CA LEU A 110 3.62 -12.13 -7.39
C LEU A 110 3.62 -13.54 -7.97
N ASN A 111 2.43 -14.00 -8.30
CA ASN A 111 2.16 -15.32 -8.86
C ASN A 111 1.15 -15.23 -10.01
N PRO A 112 1.28 -16.09 -11.06
CA PRO A 112 0.32 -16.14 -12.17
C PRO A 112 -1.13 -16.35 -11.73
N ALA A 113 -2.06 -15.84 -12.53
CA ALA A 113 -3.49 -15.86 -12.24
C ALA A 113 -4.09 -17.26 -12.07
N ASN A 114 -3.52 -18.25 -12.75
CA ASN A 114 -4.00 -19.63 -12.83
C ASN A 114 -3.42 -20.57 -11.75
N VAL A 115 -2.60 -20.06 -10.84
CA VAL A 115 -2.15 -20.81 -9.67
C VAL A 115 -3.03 -20.52 -8.45
N LYS A 116 -2.92 -21.36 -7.42
CA LYS A 116 -3.73 -21.23 -6.19
C LYS A 116 -3.63 -19.83 -5.58
N ASP A 117 -2.41 -19.34 -5.40
CA ASP A 117 -2.12 -18.07 -4.74
C ASP A 117 -1.77 -16.98 -5.77
N GLY A 118 -2.55 -16.94 -6.87
CA GLY A 118 -2.38 -15.94 -7.90
C GLY A 118 -2.46 -14.53 -7.35
N TYR A 119 -1.44 -13.73 -7.64
CA TYR A 119 -1.33 -12.34 -7.24
C TYR A 119 -0.55 -11.60 -8.33
N PHE A 120 -1.22 -10.70 -9.04
CA PHE A 120 -0.64 -10.08 -10.22
C PHE A 120 -1.26 -8.71 -10.47
N LEU A 121 -0.58 -7.92 -11.27
CA LEU A 121 -1.07 -6.63 -11.71
C LEU A 121 -1.06 -6.51 -13.23
N ASN A 122 -1.97 -5.71 -13.75
CA ASN A 122 -2.05 -5.38 -15.16
C ASN A 122 -2.51 -3.93 -15.36
N THR A 123 -2.21 -3.39 -16.54
CA THR A 123 -2.68 -2.08 -16.98
C THR A 123 -3.33 -2.21 -18.34
N GLY A 124 -4.20 -1.29 -18.70
CA GLY A 124 -4.89 -1.38 -19.97
C GLY A 124 -5.73 -0.15 -20.26
N TRP A 125 -6.58 -0.29 -21.26
CA TRP A 125 -7.52 0.72 -21.71
C TRP A 125 -8.93 0.14 -21.76
N THR A 126 -9.91 0.97 -21.47
CA THR A 126 -11.32 0.67 -21.68
C THR A 126 -11.98 1.81 -22.44
N THR A 127 -13.13 1.52 -23.06
CA THR A 127 -13.87 2.48 -23.88
C THR A 127 -15.32 2.08 -23.99
N ASN A 128 -16.18 3.05 -24.33
CA ASN A 128 -17.57 2.81 -24.76
C ASN A 128 -17.69 2.78 -26.30
N ASP A 129 -16.60 3.07 -27.03
CA ASP A 129 -16.59 3.05 -28.48
C ASP A 129 -16.40 1.64 -29.02
N ASN A 130 -16.79 1.42 -30.27
CA ASN A 130 -16.65 0.13 -30.94
C ASN A 130 -15.21 -0.06 -31.48
N ILE A 131 -14.30 -0.42 -30.60
CA ILE A 131 -12.90 -0.71 -30.89
C ILE A 131 -12.48 -1.99 -30.17
N ASP A 132 -11.70 -2.84 -30.84
CA ASP A 132 -11.16 -4.04 -30.22
C ASP A 132 -9.92 -3.69 -29.36
N LEU A 133 -10.09 -3.82 -28.06
CA LEU A 133 -9.05 -3.54 -27.06
C LEU A 133 -8.30 -4.80 -26.67
N PRO A 134 -7.01 -4.70 -26.28
CA PRO A 134 -6.30 -5.81 -25.68
C PRO A 134 -7.03 -6.33 -24.42
N LYS A 135 -7.29 -7.63 -24.39
CA LYS A 135 -7.96 -8.36 -23.29
C LYS A 135 -6.94 -9.12 -22.43
N SER A 136 -7.43 -9.78 -21.38
CA SER A 136 -6.60 -10.58 -20.49
C SER A 136 -5.96 -11.81 -21.15
N ASP A 137 -6.42 -12.22 -22.30
CA ASP A 137 -5.90 -13.34 -23.10
C ASP A 137 -5.14 -12.87 -24.36
N THR A 138 -5.05 -11.57 -24.58
CA THR A 138 -4.30 -11.03 -25.70
C THR A 138 -2.82 -11.36 -25.59
N THR A 139 -2.24 -11.86 -26.67
CA THR A 139 -0.80 -12.07 -26.77
C THR A 139 -0.12 -10.81 -27.27
N TRP A 140 0.77 -10.29 -26.45
CA TRP A 140 1.60 -9.14 -26.77
C TRP A 140 2.88 -9.58 -27.47
N LYS A 141 3.37 -8.76 -28.37
CA LYS A 141 4.66 -8.95 -29.03
C LYS A 141 5.71 -8.08 -28.37
N VAL A 142 6.93 -8.57 -28.26
CA VAL A 142 8.07 -7.80 -27.77
C VAL A 142 8.87 -7.26 -28.97
N LYS A 143 9.33 -6.02 -28.88
CA LYS A 143 10.09 -5.39 -29.96
C LYS A 143 11.56 -5.81 -30.00
N SER A 144 12.08 -6.33 -28.87
CA SER A 144 13.45 -6.81 -28.76
C SER A 144 13.52 -7.92 -27.70
N ASP A 145 14.28 -8.96 -27.93
CA ASP A 145 14.47 -10.11 -27.00
C ASP A 145 15.35 -9.75 -25.79
N THR A 146 15.32 -8.49 -25.38
CA THR A 146 16.17 -8.01 -24.30
C THR A 146 15.47 -8.12 -22.95
N LYS A 147 16.23 -8.46 -21.94
CA LYS A 147 15.81 -8.50 -20.54
C LYS A 147 15.57 -7.07 -20.04
N LEU A 148 14.48 -6.86 -19.28
CA LEU A 148 14.22 -5.61 -18.61
C LEU A 148 15.19 -5.43 -17.42
N THR A 149 15.96 -4.37 -17.47
CA THR A 149 16.90 -3.98 -16.40
C THR A 149 16.80 -2.47 -16.16
N PRO A 150 17.39 -1.92 -15.09
CA PRO A 150 17.34 -0.47 -14.84
C PRO A 150 17.86 0.38 -16.01
N ASN A 151 18.79 -0.13 -16.79
CA ASN A 151 19.38 0.55 -17.94
C ASN A 151 18.76 0.17 -19.29
N ASN A 152 17.83 -0.78 -19.30
CA ASN A 152 17.26 -1.32 -20.54
C ASN A 152 15.74 -1.53 -20.39
N PRO A 153 14.93 -0.47 -20.65
CA PRO A 153 13.48 -0.60 -20.67
C PRO A 153 13.02 -1.48 -21.83
N ILE A 154 11.91 -2.17 -21.64
CA ILE A 154 11.30 -3.00 -22.69
C ILE A 154 10.07 -2.31 -23.30
N LYS A 155 9.79 -2.66 -24.56
CA LYS A 155 8.57 -2.29 -25.25
C LYS A 155 7.84 -3.54 -25.72
N ILE A 156 6.60 -3.71 -25.24
CA ILE A 156 5.65 -4.70 -25.76
C ILE A 156 4.53 -3.99 -26.49
N PHE A 157 3.96 -4.63 -27.50
CA PHE A 157 2.91 -4.05 -28.32
C PHE A 157 1.89 -5.08 -28.82
N TYR A 158 0.72 -4.58 -29.10
CA TYR A 158 -0.38 -5.30 -29.74
C TYR A 158 -1.02 -4.38 -30.78
N GLU A 159 -1.30 -4.91 -31.96
CA GLU A 159 -2.00 -4.21 -33.04
C GLU A 159 -3.31 -4.97 -33.32
N ASN A 160 -4.41 -4.23 -33.35
CA ASN A 160 -5.72 -4.78 -33.71
C ASN A 160 -6.01 -4.66 -35.21
N ASP A 161 -7.05 -5.34 -35.66
CA ASP A 161 -7.46 -5.33 -37.09
C ASP A 161 -8.01 -3.97 -37.55
N GLN A 162 -8.23 -3.02 -36.64
CA GLN A 162 -8.71 -1.67 -36.94
C GLN A 162 -7.56 -0.66 -37.13
N GLY A 163 -6.31 -1.11 -37.13
CA GLY A 163 -5.12 -0.26 -37.31
C GLY A 163 -4.74 0.54 -36.07
N ILE A 164 -5.15 0.10 -34.90
CA ILE A 164 -4.79 0.72 -33.62
C ILE A 164 -3.67 -0.10 -32.97
N ILE A 165 -2.59 0.59 -32.62
CA ILE A 165 -1.43 -0.02 -31.97
C ILE A 165 -1.42 0.38 -30.49
N PHE A 166 -1.44 -0.62 -29.61
CA PHE A 166 -1.27 -0.46 -28.17
C PHE A 166 0.17 -0.82 -27.80
N GLU A 167 0.88 0.10 -27.19
CA GLU A 167 2.24 -0.12 -26.73
C GLU A 167 2.33 0.05 -25.20
N ARG A 168 3.17 -0.77 -24.56
CA ARG A 168 3.61 -0.55 -23.18
C ARG A 168 5.13 -0.49 -23.14
N ILE A 169 5.65 0.61 -22.61
CA ILE A 169 7.07 0.79 -22.34
C ILE A 169 7.22 0.64 -20.84
N ILE A 170 7.93 -0.38 -20.40
CA ILE A 170 8.12 -0.70 -18.99
C ILE A 170 9.58 -0.51 -18.63
N SER A 171 9.83 0.27 -17.59
CA SER A 171 11.14 0.47 -17.00
C SER A 171 11.09 0.18 -15.50
N ILE A 172 12.21 -0.24 -14.94
CA ILE A 172 12.41 -0.47 -13.51
C ILE A 172 13.60 0.35 -13.03
N ASP A 173 13.59 0.73 -11.76
CA ASP A 173 14.77 1.30 -11.10
C ASP A 173 15.66 0.19 -10.48
N ASN A 174 16.66 0.59 -9.71
CA ASN A 174 17.51 -0.36 -9.00
C ASN A 174 16.85 -1.02 -7.79
N ASN A 175 15.63 -0.61 -7.42
CA ASN A 175 14.92 -1.13 -6.25
C ASN A 175 13.56 -1.72 -6.65
N TYR A 176 12.44 -1.01 -6.40
CA TYR A 176 11.08 -1.58 -6.46
C TYR A 176 10.11 -0.76 -7.30
N LEU A 177 10.58 0.31 -7.96
CA LEU A 177 9.72 1.19 -8.74
C LEU A 177 9.64 0.72 -10.21
N PHE A 178 8.43 0.39 -10.64
CA PHE A 178 8.06 0.17 -12.04
C PHE A 178 7.42 1.43 -12.59
N ASN A 179 7.86 1.86 -13.76
CA ASN A 179 7.23 2.92 -14.54
C ASN A 179 6.66 2.32 -15.81
N ILE A 180 5.33 2.42 -15.98
CA ILE A 180 4.59 1.81 -17.09
C ILE A 180 3.97 2.91 -17.91
N ARG A 181 4.54 3.17 -19.09
CA ARG A 181 4.00 4.10 -20.07
C ARG A 181 3.18 3.32 -21.08
N GLN A 182 1.90 3.65 -21.18
CA GLN A 182 0.97 3.10 -22.14
C GLN A 182 0.78 4.10 -23.28
N ASN A 183 1.14 3.74 -24.50
CA ASN A 183 0.88 4.54 -25.71
C ASN A 183 -0.20 3.85 -26.52
N VAL A 184 -1.07 4.65 -27.16
CA VAL A 184 -1.99 4.16 -28.19
C VAL A 184 -1.81 5.02 -29.43
N ILE A 185 -1.59 4.37 -30.58
CA ILE A 185 -1.37 5.00 -31.87
C ILE A 185 -2.55 4.62 -32.76
N ASN A 186 -3.21 5.61 -33.31
CA ASN A 186 -4.37 5.42 -34.16
C ASN A 186 -3.99 5.70 -35.66
N ASN A 187 -3.88 4.64 -36.43
CA ASN A 187 -3.64 4.72 -37.86
C ASN A 187 -4.95 4.66 -38.70
N SER A 188 -6.11 4.73 -38.00
CA SER A 188 -7.43 4.74 -38.66
C SER A 188 -7.95 6.16 -38.89
N ASN A 189 -9.09 6.28 -39.56
CA ASN A 189 -9.77 7.55 -39.81
C ASN A 189 -10.82 7.91 -38.76
N ASN A 190 -10.98 7.08 -37.71
CA ASN A 190 -11.98 7.29 -36.69
C ASN A 190 -11.38 7.94 -35.44
N THR A 191 -12.21 8.63 -34.67
CA THR A 191 -11.87 9.15 -33.36
C THR A 191 -12.43 8.23 -32.29
N TYR A 192 -11.65 7.96 -31.22
CA TYR A 192 -12.03 7.10 -30.10
C TYR A 192 -11.78 7.81 -28.77
N LYS A 193 -12.58 7.51 -27.76
CA LYS A 193 -12.34 7.97 -26.38
C LYS A 193 -11.91 6.80 -25.51
N LEU A 194 -10.69 6.85 -25.01
CA LEU A 194 -10.06 5.78 -24.26
C LEU A 194 -9.80 6.17 -22.80
N TYR A 195 -10.03 5.24 -21.89
CA TYR A 195 -9.83 5.42 -20.45
C TYR A 195 -8.80 4.40 -19.94
N PRO A 196 -7.61 4.87 -19.52
CA PRO A 196 -6.61 3.97 -19.00
C PRO A 196 -6.96 3.51 -17.59
N TYR A 197 -6.56 2.28 -17.29
CA TYR A 197 -6.73 1.70 -15.96
C TYR A 197 -5.51 0.90 -15.52
N GLY A 198 -5.40 0.68 -14.21
CA GLY A 198 -4.51 -0.30 -13.60
C GLY A 198 -5.30 -1.15 -12.61
N ILE A 199 -4.98 -2.42 -12.55
CA ILE A 199 -5.70 -3.39 -11.75
C ILE A 199 -4.74 -4.35 -11.07
N ILE A 200 -4.99 -4.64 -9.79
CA ILE A 200 -4.30 -5.65 -9.01
C ILE A 200 -5.31 -6.72 -8.64
N HIS A 201 -4.98 -7.96 -8.88
CA HIS A 201 -5.77 -9.13 -8.52
C HIS A 201 -5.03 -9.98 -7.51
N ARG A 202 -5.75 -10.48 -6.50
CA ARG A 202 -5.27 -11.45 -5.53
C ARG A 202 -6.30 -12.55 -5.33
N ASN A 203 -5.91 -13.80 -5.51
CA ASN A 203 -6.84 -14.94 -5.41
C ASN A 203 -7.20 -15.25 -3.96
N ASN A 204 -6.22 -15.26 -3.06
CA ASN A 204 -6.36 -15.67 -1.66
C ASN A 204 -5.74 -14.63 -0.72
N LEU A 205 -6.10 -14.71 0.54
CA LEU A 205 -5.41 -13.97 1.60
C LEU A 205 -3.95 -14.41 1.71
N PRO A 206 -3.04 -13.55 2.24
CA PRO A 206 -1.69 -13.95 2.60
C PRO A 206 -1.71 -15.17 3.53
N ALA A 207 -0.78 -16.09 3.33
CA ALA A 207 -0.67 -17.28 4.18
C ALA A 207 -0.19 -16.94 5.61
N ASP A 208 0.48 -15.81 5.75
CA ASP A 208 1.07 -15.27 6.99
C ASP A 208 0.30 -14.08 7.55
N LEU A 209 -0.98 -13.95 7.20
CA LEU A 209 -1.86 -12.91 7.76
C LEU A 209 -1.87 -13.01 9.30
N THR A 210 -1.49 -11.93 9.97
CA THR A 210 -1.26 -11.99 11.42
C THR A 210 -2.47 -11.57 12.25
N ASP A 211 -3.47 -10.91 11.65
CA ASP A 211 -4.64 -10.34 12.36
C ASP A 211 -4.25 -9.50 13.60
N PHE A 212 -3.04 -8.93 13.57
CA PHE A 212 -2.54 -8.18 14.71
C PHE A 212 -3.01 -6.73 14.63
N TYR A 213 -3.89 -6.32 15.52
CA TYR A 213 -4.61 -5.04 15.51
C TYR A 213 -3.76 -3.76 15.34
N ILE A 214 -2.44 -3.82 15.56
CA ILE A 214 -1.55 -2.67 15.40
C ILE A 214 -1.01 -2.57 13.98
N LEU A 215 -1.10 -3.64 13.19
CA LEU A 215 -0.53 -3.72 11.85
C LEU A 215 -1.64 -3.96 10.82
N HIS A 216 -1.90 -2.96 9.98
CA HIS A 216 -2.87 -3.14 8.91
C HIS A 216 -2.30 -4.00 7.79
N GLU A 217 -2.98 -5.11 7.48
CA GLU A 217 -2.75 -5.99 6.34
C GLU A 217 -4.02 -6.01 5.49
N GLY A 218 -3.97 -5.35 4.35
CA GLY A 218 -5.16 -5.12 3.52
C GLY A 218 -4.91 -4.09 2.44
N ILE A 219 -5.92 -3.31 2.14
CA ILE A 219 -5.84 -2.23 1.16
C ILE A 219 -5.69 -0.91 1.90
N SER A 220 -4.66 -0.16 1.56
CA SER A 220 -4.49 1.20 2.03
C SER A 220 -4.69 2.16 0.86
N VAL A 221 -5.46 3.20 1.11
CA VAL A 221 -5.79 4.27 0.15
C VAL A 221 -5.32 5.58 0.75
N ILE A 222 -4.47 6.28 0.05
CA ILE A 222 -3.99 7.60 0.45
C ILE A 222 -4.46 8.61 -0.60
N LEU A 223 -5.40 9.46 -0.21
CA LEU A 223 -5.98 10.47 -1.07
C LEU A 223 -5.97 11.82 -0.35
N GLN A 224 -5.43 12.87 -1.00
CA GLN A 224 -5.42 14.22 -0.43
C GLN A 224 -4.85 14.25 0.99
N ASP A 225 -3.77 13.48 1.22
CA ASP A 225 -3.04 13.35 2.49
C ASP A 225 -3.77 12.61 3.63
N GLU A 226 -4.94 12.05 3.36
CA GLU A 226 -5.66 11.19 4.28
C GLU A 226 -5.43 9.72 3.94
N ILE A 227 -5.19 8.89 4.97
CA ILE A 227 -5.12 7.44 4.83
C ILE A 227 -6.46 6.82 5.19
N GLU A 228 -6.90 5.91 4.36
CA GLU A 228 -8.04 5.03 4.62
C GLU A 228 -7.56 3.59 4.52
N GLU A 229 -7.73 2.84 5.58
CA GLU A 229 -7.35 1.44 5.70
C GLU A 229 -8.60 0.58 5.59
N ILE A 230 -8.58 -0.40 4.70
CA ILE A 230 -9.72 -1.25 4.38
C ILE A 230 -9.31 -2.70 4.52
N ASP A 231 -9.92 -3.40 5.47
CA ASP A 231 -9.64 -4.81 5.70
C ASP A 231 -10.17 -5.71 4.58
N TYR A 232 -9.54 -6.84 4.37
CA TYR A 232 -9.99 -7.83 3.40
C TYR A 232 -11.43 -8.33 3.66
N SER A 233 -11.87 -8.35 4.92
CA SER A 233 -13.24 -8.71 5.31
C SER A 233 -14.26 -7.67 4.84
N GLU A 234 -13.94 -6.38 4.96
CA GLU A 234 -14.83 -5.29 4.56
C GLU A 234 -15.11 -5.29 3.06
N ILE A 235 -14.09 -5.58 2.22
CA ILE A 235 -14.26 -5.64 0.77
C ILE A 235 -15.14 -6.82 0.34
N LYS A 236 -15.14 -7.91 1.10
CA LYS A 236 -16.05 -9.04 0.85
C LYS A 236 -17.51 -8.67 1.06
N GLU A 237 -17.77 -7.80 2.04
CA GLU A 237 -19.12 -7.38 2.41
C GLU A 237 -19.61 -6.22 1.55
N LYS A 238 -18.73 -5.27 1.22
CA LYS A 238 -19.10 -4.03 0.54
C LYS A 238 -18.05 -3.63 -0.50
N LYS A 239 -18.53 -3.26 -1.68
CA LYS A 239 -17.68 -2.62 -2.69
C LYS A 239 -17.26 -1.24 -2.23
N TYR A 240 -16.00 -0.92 -2.51
CA TYR A 240 -15.45 0.42 -2.30
C TYR A 240 -15.37 1.13 -3.65
N SER A 241 -15.80 2.40 -3.68
CA SER A 241 -15.64 3.26 -4.85
C SER A 241 -15.44 4.71 -4.40
N LYS A 242 -14.36 5.35 -4.85
CA LYS A 242 -14.03 6.73 -4.48
C LYS A 242 -13.34 7.45 -5.64
N GLU A 243 -13.74 8.68 -5.90
CA GLU A 243 -13.10 9.53 -6.90
C GLU A 243 -12.07 10.45 -6.24
N ALA A 244 -10.96 10.69 -6.97
CA ALA A 244 -9.90 11.58 -6.56
C ALA A 244 -9.17 12.17 -7.77
N ASN A 245 -8.29 13.12 -7.53
CA ASN A 245 -7.39 13.69 -8.53
C ASN A 245 -5.91 13.62 -8.11
N SER A 246 -5.66 13.16 -6.89
CA SER A 246 -4.32 12.93 -6.36
C SER A 246 -4.33 11.80 -5.36
N GLY A 247 -3.19 11.12 -5.23
CA GLY A 247 -3.01 10.03 -4.29
C GLY A 247 -2.62 8.71 -4.94
N PHE A 248 -2.68 7.64 -4.17
CA PHE A 248 -2.31 6.29 -4.57
C PHE A 248 -3.03 5.24 -3.73
N TYR A 249 -2.95 3.99 -4.13
CA TYR A 249 -3.45 2.86 -3.34
C TYR A 249 -2.51 1.67 -3.43
N LEU A 250 -2.60 0.79 -2.45
CA LEU A 250 -1.79 -0.43 -2.39
C LEU A 250 -2.56 -1.58 -1.75
N ILE A 251 -2.17 -2.78 -2.11
CA ILE A 251 -2.38 -3.98 -1.29
C ILE A 251 -1.12 -4.18 -0.47
N GLY A 252 -1.26 -4.15 0.84
CA GLY A 252 -0.16 -4.28 1.79
C GLY A 252 -0.28 -5.54 2.62
N ASP A 253 0.77 -6.36 2.60
CA ASP A 253 0.99 -7.42 3.58
C ASP A 253 1.91 -6.88 4.69
N LYS A 254 2.23 -7.67 5.67
CA LYS A 254 3.09 -7.28 6.80
C LYS A 254 4.37 -6.57 6.38
N TYR A 255 5.09 -7.09 5.40
CA TYR A 255 6.39 -6.58 4.94
C TYR A 255 6.41 -6.16 3.48
N TRP A 256 5.39 -6.55 2.71
CA TRP A 256 5.36 -6.44 1.25
C TRP A 256 4.22 -5.55 0.79
N MET A 257 4.37 -5.00 -0.40
CA MET A 257 3.34 -4.17 -1.02
C MET A 257 3.31 -4.33 -2.53
N THR A 258 2.13 -4.12 -3.09
CA THR A 258 1.91 -3.89 -4.52
C THR A 258 0.98 -2.69 -4.67
N SER A 259 1.41 -1.66 -5.37
CA SER A 259 0.67 -0.41 -5.46
C SER A 259 0.48 0.06 -6.89
N PHE A 260 -0.46 0.96 -7.08
CA PHE A 260 -0.49 1.86 -8.21
C PHE A 260 -0.51 3.32 -7.76
N ILE A 261 0.26 4.13 -8.47
CA ILE A 261 0.33 5.57 -8.34
C ILE A 261 -0.16 6.17 -9.67
N PRO A 262 -1.46 6.50 -9.78
CA PRO A 262 -2.01 7.16 -10.97
C PRO A 262 -1.34 8.52 -11.23
N PRO A 263 -1.41 9.07 -12.45
CA PRO A 263 -0.96 10.43 -12.72
C PRO A 263 -1.66 11.44 -11.82
N GLN A 264 -0.89 12.23 -11.10
CA GLN A 264 -1.42 13.27 -10.22
C GLN A 264 -2.02 14.42 -11.03
N GLY A 265 -3.08 15.04 -10.51
CA GLY A 265 -3.81 16.14 -11.16
C GLY A 265 -4.83 15.69 -12.20
N ARG A 266 -4.98 14.40 -12.49
CA ARG A 266 -6.03 13.84 -13.35
C ARG A 266 -7.10 13.17 -12.49
N LYS A 267 -8.37 13.31 -12.89
CA LYS A 267 -9.46 12.62 -12.19
C LYS A 267 -9.39 11.12 -12.45
N PHE A 268 -9.40 10.36 -11.38
CA PHE A 268 -9.51 8.91 -11.41
C PHE A 268 -10.50 8.41 -10.37
N ARG A 269 -11.04 7.22 -10.60
CA ARG A 269 -11.87 6.49 -9.63
C ARG A 269 -11.15 5.24 -9.21
N LEU A 270 -11.18 4.98 -7.92
CA LEU A 270 -10.73 3.73 -7.32
C LEU A 270 -11.95 2.84 -7.12
N ASP A 271 -11.86 1.58 -7.57
CA ASP A 271 -12.90 0.59 -7.39
C ASP A 271 -12.29 -0.69 -6.81
N PHE A 272 -12.75 -1.11 -5.62
CA PHE A 272 -12.31 -2.34 -4.98
C PHE A 272 -13.51 -3.24 -4.74
N ASP A 273 -13.37 -4.49 -5.07
CA ASP A 273 -14.42 -5.49 -4.87
C ASP A 273 -13.85 -6.90 -4.67
N TYR A 274 -14.73 -7.77 -4.22
CA TYR A 274 -14.50 -9.21 -4.11
C TYR A 274 -15.66 -9.95 -4.76
N THR A 275 -15.35 -10.80 -5.70
CA THR A 275 -16.33 -11.79 -6.25
C THR A 275 -15.85 -13.20 -5.97
N THR A 276 -14.78 -13.62 -6.61
CA THR A 276 -14.04 -14.86 -6.37
C THR A 276 -12.58 -14.57 -6.03
N LYS A 277 -12.16 -13.31 -6.23
CA LYS A 277 -10.81 -12.77 -6.02
C LYS A 277 -10.93 -11.36 -5.50
N TYR A 278 -9.93 -10.91 -4.75
CA TYR A 278 -9.79 -9.49 -4.43
C TYR A 278 -9.34 -8.75 -5.69
N ARG A 279 -10.02 -7.68 -5.99
CA ARG A 279 -9.73 -6.80 -7.10
C ARG A 279 -9.63 -5.37 -6.59
N THR A 280 -8.50 -4.74 -6.86
CA THR A 280 -8.32 -3.29 -6.65
C THR A 280 -7.93 -2.66 -7.96
N SER A 281 -8.55 -1.55 -8.30
CA SER A 281 -8.27 -0.88 -9.57
C SER A 281 -8.42 0.63 -9.45
N TYR A 282 -7.71 1.32 -10.34
CA TYR A 282 -8.03 2.70 -10.70
C TYR A 282 -8.44 2.77 -12.16
N ILE A 283 -9.26 3.75 -12.49
CA ILE A 283 -9.59 4.15 -13.86
C ILE A 283 -9.54 5.67 -13.97
N ASP A 284 -8.83 6.18 -14.98
CA ASP A 284 -8.86 7.61 -15.32
C ASP A 284 -10.22 7.96 -15.91
N THR A 285 -11.01 8.76 -15.18
CA THR A 285 -12.38 9.10 -15.59
C THR A 285 -12.45 10.27 -16.56
N SER A 286 -11.36 11.02 -16.73
CA SER A 286 -11.28 12.09 -17.73
C SER A 286 -11.19 11.53 -19.17
N GLY A 287 -10.50 10.39 -19.32
CA GLY A 287 -10.24 9.77 -20.60
C GLY A 287 -9.30 10.59 -21.50
N TYR A 288 -9.01 10.02 -22.64
CA TYR A 288 -8.19 10.61 -23.69
C TYR A 288 -8.94 10.51 -25.01
N GLU A 289 -9.00 11.61 -25.76
CA GLU A 289 -9.51 11.63 -27.13
C GLU A 289 -8.38 11.25 -28.09
N LEU A 290 -8.55 10.17 -28.84
CA LEU A 290 -7.61 9.64 -29.80
C LEU A 290 -8.14 9.88 -31.22
N GLY A 291 -7.75 11.00 -31.83
CA GLY A 291 -8.12 11.36 -33.18
C GLY A 291 -7.44 10.52 -34.28
N PRO A 292 -7.85 10.68 -35.54
CA PRO A 292 -7.21 10.03 -36.69
C PRO A 292 -5.72 10.39 -36.80
N ASN A 293 -4.88 9.40 -37.11
CA ASN A 293 -3.43 9.59 -37.32
C ASN A 293 -2.74 10.29 -36.12
N SER A 294 -3.24 10.06 -34.91
CA SER A 294 -2.71 10.65 -33.68
C SER A 294 -2.29 9.58 -32.65
N SER A 295 -1.67 10.01 -31.57
CA SER A 295 -1.30 9.13 -30.49
C SER A 295 -1.55 9.79 -29.14
N ILE A 296 -1.85 8.96 -28.15
CA ILE A 296 -2.00 9.36 -26.74
C ILE A 296 -1.05 8.54 -25.88
N ASN A 297 -0.69 9.09 -24.73
CA ASN A 297 0.11 8.37 -23.75
C ASN A 297 -0.45 8.56 -22.34
N HIS A 298 -0.30 7.52 -21.54
CA HIS A 298 -0.63 7.52 -20.13
C HIS A 298 0.51 6.86 -19.35
N ASN A 299 0.94 7.49 -18.27
CA ASN A 299 2.04 7.02 -17.47
C ASN A 299 1.56 6.72 -16.06
N VAL A 300 1.77 5.49 -15.62
CA VAL A 300 1.45 5.06 -14.25
C VAL A 300 2.67 4.45 -13.62
N LYS A 301 2.84 4.67 -12.32
CA LYS A 301 3.92 4.08 -11.53
C LYS A 301 3.36 3.01 -10.60
N SER A 302 4.18 2.04 -10.28
CA SER A 302 3.83 0.96 -9.36
C SER A 302 5.04 0.63 -8.48
N LEU A 303 4.86 0.66 -7.16
CA LEU A 303 5.81 0.14 -6.20
C LEU A 303 5.44 -1.31 -5.91
N ILE A 304 6.34 -2.23 -6.24
CA ILE A 304 6.16 -3.68 -6.03
C ILE A 304 7.36 -4.17 -5.26
N GLY A 305 7.21 -4.41 -3.94
CA GLY A 305 8.39 -4.79 -3.18
C GLY A 305 8.23 -4.76 -1.68
N ALA A 306 9.35 -4.57 -0.99
CA ALA A 306 9.43 -4.48 0.45
C ALA A 306 9.10 -3.07 0.96
N LYS A 307 8.44 -3.00 2.13
CA LYS A 307 8.18 -1.74 2.84
C LYS A 307 9.43 -1.25 3.59
N GLU A 308 10.49 -0.95 2.85
CA GLU A 308 11.73 -0.40 3.42
C GLU A 308 11.59 1.11 3.66
N ILE A 309 11.60 1.53 4.93
CA ILE A 309 11.27 2.92 5.34
C ILE A 309 12.18 3.94 4.63
N SER A 310 13.50 3.73 4.67
CA SER A 310 14.46 4.65 4.04
C SER A 310 14.26 4.77 2.52
N LEU A 311 13.85 3.68 1.87
CA LEU A 311 13.56 3.68 0.45
C LEU A 311 12.23 4.37 0.12
N ILE A 312 11.22 4.17 0.97
CA ILE A 312 9.92 4.85 0.85
C ILE A 312 10.10 6.36 1.01
N ASP A 313 10.91 6.80 1.97
CA ASP A 313 11.23 8.22 2.15
C ASP A 313 11.91 8.81 0.90
N LYS A 314 12.88 8.09 0.35
CA LYS A 314 13.52 8.48 -0.90
C LYS A 314 12.52 8.60 -2.06
N TYR A 315 11.61 7.64 -2.20
CA TYR A 315 10.56 7.71 -3.21
C TYR A 315 9.57 8.85 -2.97
N ALA A 316 9.28 9.19 -1.71
CA ALA A 316 8.43 10.33 -1.39
C ALA A 316 9.01 11.63 -1.96
N GLU A 317 10.32 11.83 -1.80
CA GLU A 317 11.03 12.98 -2.35
C GLU A 317 11.11 12.93 -3.89
N GLU A 318 11.55 11.80 -4.48
CA GLU A 318 11.73 11.66 -5.93
C GLU A 318 10.41 11.75 -6.71
N LEU A 319 9.32 11.27 -6.16
CA LEU A 319 7.99 11.27 -6.77
C LEU A 319 7.20 12.53 -6.41
N GLN A 320 7.73 13.38 -5.52
CA GLN A 320 7.02 14.54 -4.96
C GLN A 320 5.65 14.17 -4.40
N MET A 321 5.60 13.02 -3.71
CA MET A 321 4.37 12.48 -3.13
C MET A 321 4.41 12.67 -1.62
N GLU A 322 3.69 13.65 -1.15
CA GLU A 322 3.43 13.82 0.27
C GLU A 322 2.75 12.56 0.82
N ARG A 323 3.08 12.20 2.04
CA ARG A 323 2.48 11.09 2.79
C ARG A 323 2.71 9.69 2.18
N LEU A 324 3.70 9.50 1.30
CA LEU A 324 4.11 8.16 0.86
C LEU A 324 4.65 7.32 2.05
N ASP A 325 5.14 7.96 3.09
CA ASP A 325 5.58 7.35 4.34
C ASP A 325 4.46 6.55 5.06
N LEU A 326 3.18 6.88 4.80
CA LEU A 326 2.02 6.15 5.32
C LEU A 326 1.88 4.72 4.78
N ILE A 327 2.63 4.34 3.74
CA ILE A 327 2.77 2.94 3.31
C ILE A 327 3.23 2.06 4.47
N VAL A 328 4.09 2.60 5.35
CA VAL A 328 4.47 1.96 6.60
C VAL A 328 3.49 2.42 7.68
N ASN A 329 2.63 1.51 8.10
CA ASN A 329 1.66 1.82 9.14
C ASN A 329 2.36 1.97 10.50
N TYR A 330 2.41 3.20 11.00
CA TYR A 330 2.88 3.51 12.36
C TYR A 330 1.72 3.61 13.35
N GLY A 331 0.47 3.52 12.87
CA GLY A 331 -0.74 3.70 13.66
C GLY A 331 -0.77 5.02 14.43
N VAL A 332 -1.50 5.05 15.52
CA VAL A 332 -1.64 6.21 16.42
C VAL A 332 -0.31 6.63 17.06
N MET A 333 0.69 5.78 17.04
CA MET A 333 2.01 6.02 17.65
C MET A 333 3.00 6.72 16.70
N TYR A 334 2.58 7.18 15.53
CA TYR A 334 3.44 7.81 14.52
C TYR A 334 4.41 8.85 15.11
N LEU A 335 3.91 9.77 15.94
CA LEU A 335 4.72 10.83 16.58
C LEU A 335 5.85 10.31 17.48
N VAL A 336 5.71 9.11 18.01
CA VAL A 336 6.71 8.48 18.89
C VAL A 336 7.59 7.52 18.10
N VAL A 337 6.98 6.69 17.28
CA VAL A 337 7.69 5.61 16.57
C VAL A 337 8.60 6.17 15.48
N ARG A 338 8.15 7.17 14.73
CA ARG A 338 8.92 7.74 13.64
C ARG A 338 10.26 8.37 14.09
N PRO A 339 10.30 9.26 15.12
CA PRO A 339 11.56 9.77 15.66
C PRO A 339 12.47 8.68 16.21
N LEU A 340 11.90 7.67 16.91
CA LEU A 340 12.69 6.56 17.44
C LEU A 340 13.34 5.74 16.31
N TRP A 341 12.59 5.53 15.22
CA TRP A 341 13.11 4.85 14.04
C TRP A 341 14.28 5.64 13.40
N VAL A 342 14.14 6.97 13.26
CA VAL A 342 15.22 7.82 12.72
C VAL A 342 16.50 7.71 13.56
N VAL A 343 16.37 7.72 14.89
CA VAL A 343 17.51 7.53 15.79
C VAL A 343 18.10 6.13 15.65
N LEU A 344 17.25 5.10 15.53
CA LEU A 344 17.68 3.71 15.35
C LEU A 344 18.45 3.54 14.04
N ASP A 345 17.94 4.07 12.93
CA ASP A 345 18.61 4.03 11.61
C ASP A 345 19.96 4.75 11.64
N TYR A 346 20.02 5.92 12.29
CA TYR A 346 21.27 6.62 12.50
C TYR A 346 22.29 5.80 13.28
N LEU A 347 21.88 5.16 14.39
CA LEU A 347 22.73 4.27 15.17
C LEU A 347 23.17 3.05 14.35
N PHE A 348 22.29 2.50 13.52
CA PHE A 348 22.62 1.38 12.65
C PHE A 348 23.71 1.73 11.62
N LYS A 349 23.71 2.95 11.08
CA LYS A 349 24.76 3.41 10.16
C LYS A 349 26.16 3.41 10.80
N TYR A 350 26.25 3.58 12.12
CA TYR A 350 27.50 3.51 12.86
C TYR A 350 27.86 2.09 13.30
N THR A 351 26.89 1.31 13.78
CA THR A 351 27.15 0.02 14.38
C THR A 351 27.14 -1.12 13.37
N SER A 352 26.53 -0.91 12.20
CA SER A 352 26.22 -1.93 11.17
C SER A 352 25.51 -3.18 11.75
N ASN A 353 24.89 -3.04 12.94
CA ASN A 353 24.20 -4.11 13.64
C ASN A 353 23.00 -3.60 14.43
N TYR A 354 21.79 -4.02 14.03
CA TYR A 354 20.57 -3.60 14.72
C TYR A 354 20.52 -3.99 16.19
N GLY A 355 21.11 -5.13 16.59
CA GLY A 355 21.14 -5.55 17.99
C GLY A 355 21.86 -4.55 18.89
N TYR A 356 23.06 -4.10 18.49
CA TYR A 356 23.79 -3.06 19.21
C TYR A 356 23.05 -1.72 19.14
N SER A 357 22.48 -1.37 18.02
CA SER A 357 21.70 -0.12 17.86
C SER A 357 20.51 -0.07 18.81
N ILE A 358 19.77 -1.18 18.97
CA ILE A 358 18.63 -1.28 19.89
C ILE A 358 19.11 -1.14 21.36
N ILE A 359 20.21 -1.75 21.72
CA ILE A 359 20.77 -1.64 23.08
C ILE A 359 21.14 -0.17 23.38
N ILE A 360 21.85 0.49 22.46
CA ILE A 360 22.24 1.90 22.61
C ILE A 360 20.99 2.79 22.69
N LEU A 361 20.02 2.60 21.79
CA LEU A 361 18.76 3.35 21.81
C LEU A 361 18.03 3.15 23.14
N THR A 362 17.98 1.95 23.66
CA THR A 362 17.35 1.65 24.96
C THR A 362 18.04 2.40 26.09
N ILE A 363 19.37 2.47 26.10
CA ILE A 363 20.14 3.21 27.08
C ILE A 363 19.82 4.70 26.96
N LEU A 364 19.79 5.27 25.76
CA LEU A 364 19.46 6.67 25.52
C LEU A 364 18.06 7.01 26.03
N ILE A 365 17.06 6.19 25.70
CA ILE A 365 15.69 6.37 26.21
C ILE A 365 15.66 6.34 27.74
N ARG A 366 16.33 5.39 28.37
CA ARG A 366 16.41 5.31 29.84
C ARG A 366 17.08 6.52 30.47
N LEU A 367 18.12 7.06 29.85
CA LEU A 367 18.78 8.29 30.31
C LEU A 367 17.84 9.50 30.23
N VAL A 368 17.12 9.67 29.14
CA VAL A 368 16.13 10.74 28.98
C VAL A 368 15.03 10.64 30.04
N PHE A 369 14.51 9.46 30.31
CA PHE A 369 13.45 9.24 31.29
C PHE A 369 13.95 9.07 32.73
N PHE A 370 15.26 9.05 32.96
CA PHE A 370 15.84 8.85 34.29
C PHE A 370 15.34 9.88 35.33
N PRO A 371 15.30 11.21 35.09
CA PRO A 371 14.76 12.16 36.06
C PRO A 371 13.31 11.87 36.43
N LEU A 372 12.47 11.56 35.42
CA LEU A 372 11.06 11.25 35.62
C LEU A 372 10.88 9.97 36.50
N ASN A 373 11.67 8.95 36.22
CA ASN A 373 11.68 7.72 37.04
C ASN A 373 12.11 8.02 38.49
N GLN A 374 13.12 8.86 38.71
CA GLN A 374 13.55 9.28 40.03
C GLN A 374 12.42 9.98 40.80
N PHE A 375 11.69 10.89 40.16
CA PHE A 375 10.55 11.56 40.77
C PHE A 375 9.43 10.55 41.13
N SER A 376 9.14 9.65 40.24
CA SER A 376 8.14 8.59 40.44
C SER A 376 8.50 7.68 41.64
N MET A 377 9.76 7.23 41.69
CA MET A 377 10.24 6.40 42.80
C MET A 377 10.20 7.13 44.15
N LYS A 378 10.60 8.42 44.21
CA LYS A 378 10.48 9.26 45.41
C LYS A 378 9.03 9.39 45.85
N SER A 379 8.10 9.63 44.92
CA SER A 379 6.67 9.70 45.24
C SER A 379 6.12 8.38 45.77
N MET A 380 6.48 7.25 45.16
CA MET A 380 6.07 5.93 45.66
C MET A 380 6.66 5.62 47.05
N ALA A 381 7.92 5.99 47.33
CA ALA A 381 8.53 5.82 48.64
C ALA A 381 7.79 6.65 49.70
N ALA A 382 7.41 7.91 49.36
CA ALA A 382 6.62 8.76 50.26
C ALA A 382 5.23 8.15 50.56
N ILE A 383 4.55 7.60 49.53
CA ILE A 383 3.25 6.93 49.71
C ILE A 383 3.40 5.71 50.62
N LYS A 384 4.42 4.88 50.38
CA LYS A 384 4.70 3.72 51.28
C LYS A 384 4.95 4.12 52.72
N ALA A 385 5.67 5.22 52.96
CA ALA A 385 5.91 5.74 54.31
C ALA A 385 4.63 6.24 54.98
N LEU A 386 3.67 6.78 54.21
CA LEU A 386 2.39 7.27 54.72
C LEU A 386 1.34 6.14 54.90
N THR A 387 1.51 4.98 54.28
CA THR A 387 0.56 3.86 54.32
C THR A 387 0.18 3.45 55.72
N PRO A 388 1.11 3.31 56.73
CA PRO A 388 0.74 2.99 58.11
C PRO A 388 -0.18 4.03 58.76
N GLN A 389 0.11 5.30 58.54
CA GLN A 389 -0.70 6.42 59.05
C GLN A 389 -2.10 6.44 58.42
N MET A 390 -2.19 6.20 57.12
CA MET A 390 -3.47 6.05 56.42
C MET A 390 -4.29 4.86 56.96
N ASN A 391 -3.66 3.75 57.28
CA ASN A 391 -4.34 2.59 57.87
C ASN A 391 -4.86 2.91 59.27
N LEU A 392 -4.12 3.62 60.09
CA LEU A 392 -4.56 4.06 61.42
C LEU A 392 -5.77 5.00 61.33
N ILE A 393 -5.78 5.92 60.35
CA ILE A 393 -6.92 6.81 60.10
C ILE A 393 -8.14 6.00 59.63
N LYS A 394 -7.94 5.07 58.71
CA LYS A 394 -9.01 4.19 58.20
C LYS A 394 -9.62 3.33 59.35
N ASP A 395 -8.78 2.83 60.24
CA ASP A 395 -9.27 2.01 61.35
C ASP A 395 -9.98 2.86 62.42
N LYS A 396 -9.53 4.11 62.63
CA LYS A 396 -10.14 5.04 63.59
C LYS A 396 -11.50 5.55 63.13
N PHE A 397 -11.69 5.73 61.82
CA PHE A 397 -12.93 6.27 61.24
C PHE A 397 -13.70 5.26 60.40
N LYS A 398 -13.64 3.97 60.74
CA LYS A 398 -14.30 2.86 60.02
C LYS A 398 -15.81 3.06 59.79
N SER A 399 -16.47 3.78 60.70
CA SER A 399 -17.90 4.03 60.67
C SER A 399 -18.33 5.36 60.03
N ASP A 400 -17.38 6.23 59.79
CA ASP A 400 -17.67 7.57 59.20
C ASP A 400 -16.78 7.88 57.98
N LYS A 401 -17.32 7.54 56.80
CA LYS A 401 -16.62 7.75 55.53
C LYS A 401 -16.47 9.23 55.15
N GLN A 402 -17.19 10.16 55.77
CA GLN A 402 -17.05 11.58 55.50
C GLN A 402 -15.86 12.20 56.25
N GLN A 403 -15.52 11.69 57.41
CA GLN A 403 -14.36 12.11 58.19
C GLN A 403 -13.06 11.37 57.78
N GLN A 404 -13.13 10.35 57.00
CA GLN A 404 -12.02 9.54 56.47
C GLN A 404 -11.37 10.18 55.24
#